data_efca0d937f7014d8389a06af169c2059
#
_entry.id   efca0d937f7014d8389a06af169c2059
#
_cell.length_a   1.000
_cell.length_b   1.000
_cell.length_c   1.000
_cell.angle_alpha   90.00
_cell.angle_beta   90.00
_cell.angle_gamma   90.00
#
_symmetry.space_group_name_H-M   'P 1'
#
loop_
_entity.id
_entity.type
_entity.pdbx_description
1 polymer ?
#
loop_
_entity_poly.entity_id
_entity_poly.type
_entity_poly.pdbx_seq_one_letter_code
_entity_poly.pdbx_strand_id
1 'polypeptide(L)'
;MKNKIEILYDGIQLQLTDSLTKVFWDERPKAMAEEAAVQALRGECVSFQLAYSFEGWRFGEGRVQSFRFAKVKVESPVLPYLQVRKVMNVPSRYAAHKKNDDNYLRREPGLYPDLLETLEDDCVVSRKTSGTASGSIWSSGRCAPGTYPVCITFTDAQEADGQTLACVETEVTILAPKL
;
A
#
# COMPACT_ATOMS: atom_id res chain seq x y z
N MET A 1 -0.60 8.18 17.82
CA MET A 1 0.82 8.20 17.36
C MET A 1 0.82 8.72 15.95
N LYS A 2 1.81 9.46 15.51
CA LYS A 2 1.89 9.90 14.11
C LYS A 2 2.39 8.75 13.25
N ASN A 3 1.84 8.61 12.06
CA ASN A 3 2.38 7.67 11.08
C ASN A 3 3.85 8.03 10.81
N LYS A 4 4.74 7.05 10.94
CA LYS A 4 6.17 7.23 10.73
C LYS A 4 6.59 6.42 9.52
N ILE A 5 7.23 7.08 8.56
CA ILE A 5 7.85 6.43 7.41
C ILE A 5 9.35 6.68 7.50
N GLU A 6 10.12 5.61 7.54
CA GLU A 6 11.57 5.65 7.56
C GLU A 6 12.11 5.04 6.26
N ILE A 7 12.81 5.86 5.47
CA ILE A 7 13.44 5.45 4.22
C ILE A 7 14.92 5.20 4.52
N LEU A 8 15.34 3.95 4.38
CA LEU A 8 16.71 3.51 4.64
C LEU A 8 17.52 3.37 3.35
N TYR A 9 16.85 3.31 2.23
CA TYR A 9 17.47 3.21 0.92
C TYR A 9 17.04 4.39 0.02
N ASP A 10 18.03 5.08 -0.50
CA ASP A 10 17.80 6.19 -1.43
C ASP A 10 17.14 5.68 -2.73
N GLY A 11 16.03 6.30 -3.11
CA GLY A 11 15.26 5.94 -4.31
C GLY A 11 13.96 5.17 -4.08
N ILE A 12 13.69 4.65 -2.88
CA ILE A 12 12.32 4.18 -2.54
C ILE A 12 11.49 5.36 -2.04
N GLN A 13 10.25 5.42 -2.48
CA GLN A 13 9.24 6.35 -1.96
C GLN A 13 8.05 5.55 -1.46
N LEU A 14 7.61 5.83 -0.26
CA LEU A 14 6.46 5.20 0.37
C LEU A 14 5.47 6.27 0.82
N GLN A 15 4.18 5.98 0.69
CA GLN A 15 3.14 6.89 1.10
C GLN A 15 1.89 6.13 1.57
N LEU A 16 1.45 6.40 2.80
CA LEU A 16 0.15 5.95 3.27
C LEU A 16 -0.95 6.79 2.62
N THR A 17 -2.00 6.11 2.17
CA THR A 17 -3.18 6.73 1.58
C THR A 17 -4.44 5.99 2.04
N ASP A 18 -5.60 6.64 1.93
CA ASP A 18 -6.88 6.02 2.27
C ASP A 18 -7.23 4.90 1.28
N SER A 19 -8.20 4.06 1.67
CA SER A 19 -8.60 2.90 0.89
C SER A 19 -9.35 3.22 -0.40
N LEU A 20 -9.86 4.44 -0.55
CA LEU A 20 -10.65 4.86 -1.70
C LEU A 20 -9.80 5.59 -2.75
N THR A 21 -8.63 6.07 -2.38
CA THR A 21 -7.71 6.73 -3.31
C THR A 21 -7.20 5.73 -4.35
N LYS A 22 -7.48 5.98 -5.61
CA LYS A 22 -6.90 5.22 -6.72
C LYS A 22 -5.49 5.73 -6.99
N VAL A 23 -4.51 4.84 -6.80
CA VAL A 23 -3.09 5.14 -7.05
C VAL A 23 -2.74 4.66 -8.44
N PHE A 24 -2.76 5.58 -9.42
CA PHE A 24 -2.38 5.26 -10.79
C PHE A 24 -0.86 5.12 -10.93
N TRP A 25 -0.43 4.25 -11.81
CA TRP A 25 0.99 3.95 -12.03
C TRP A 25 1.83 5.14 -12.51
N ASP A 26 1.20 6.16 -13.06
CA ASP A 26 1.81 7.38 -13.64
C ASP A 26 1.57 8.64 -12.80
N GLU A 27 0.95 8.52 -11.63
CA GLU A 27 0.64 9.62 -10.72
C GLU A 27 1.28 9.42 -9.35
N ARG A 28 1.54 10.53 -8.66
CA ARG A 28 1.89 10.49 -7.24
C ARG A 28 0.61 10.47 -6.40
N PRO A 29 0.47 9.54 -5.46
CA PRO A 29 -0.70 9.50 -4.59
C PRO A 29 -0.73 10.73 -3.66
N LYS A 30 -1.93 11.09 -3.20
CA LYS A 30 -2.06 12.05 -2.10
C LYS A 30 -1.71 11.35 -0.79
N ALA A 31 -0.89 12.01 0.03
CA ALA A 31 -0.62 11.55 1.38
C ALA A 31 -1.91 11.58 2.22
N MET A 32 -2.08 10.58 3.09
CA MET A 32 -2.99 10.73 4.21
C MET A 32 -2.52 11.91 5.06
N ALA A 33 -3.46 12.64 5.66
CA ALA A 33 -3.10 13.60 6.68
C ALA A 33 -2.31 12.87 7.80
N GLU A 34 -1.28 13.51 8.33
CA GLU A 34 -0.42 12.90 9.38
C GLU A 34 -1.22 12.39 10.59
N GLU A 35 -2.39 12.94 10.82
CA GLU A 35 -3.30 12.60 11.92
C GLU A 35 -4.40 11.61 11.53
N ALA A 36 -4.47 11.19 10.27
CA ALA A 36 -5.48 10.23 9.85
C ALA A 36 -5.22 8.87 10.51
N ALA A 37 -6.00 8.60 11.55
CA ALA A 37 -5.99 7.32 12.22
C ALA A 37 -6.87 6.33 11.47
N VAL A 38 -6.38 5.12 11.28
CA VAL A 38 -7.21 4.02 10.80
C VAL A 38 -8.06 3.51 11.96
N GLN A 39 -9.36 3.74 11.91
CA GLN A 39 -10.28 3.38 12.97
C GLN A 39 -11.40 2.48 12.45
N ALA A 40 -11.76 1.48 13.22
CA ALA A 40 -12.89 0.60 12.95
C ALA A 40 -13.71 0.34 14.21
N LEU A 41 -14.99 0.12 14.05
CA LEU A 41 -15.81 -0.47 15.09
C LEU A 41 -15.51 -1.97 15.21
N ARG A 42 -15.76 -2.52 16.38
CA ARG A 42 -15.64 -3.97 16.58
C ARG A 42 -16.56 -4.73 15.62
N GLY A 43 -16.00 -5.65 14.83
CA GLY A 43 -16.73 -6.38 13.78
C GLY A 43 -16.77 -5.69 12.41
N GLU A 44 -16.24 -4.47 12.30
CA GLU A 44 -16.13 -3.74 11.04
C GLU A 44 -14.82 -4.08 10.31
N CYS A 45 -14.85 -4.01 8.98
CA CYS A 45 -13.67 -4.09 8.14
C CYS A 45 -13.19 -2.68 7.81
N VAL A 46 -11.95 -2.39 8.10
CA VAL A 46 -11.29 -1.14 7.70
C VAL A 46 -10.07 -1.45 6.83
N SER A 47 -9.79 -0.59 5.88
CA SER A 47 -8.64 -0.75 5.00
C SER A 47 -7.91 0.58 4.78
N PHE A 48 -6.62 0.48 4.52
CA PHE A 48 -5.77 1.57 4.07
C PHE A 48 -4.81 1.04 3.00
N GLN A 49 -4.15 1.94 2.31
CA GLN A 49 -3.20 1.58 1.25
C GLN A 49 -1.82 2.15 1.56
N LEU A 50 -0.80 1.43 1.16
CA LEU A 50 0.59 1.89 1.13
C LEU A 50 1.02 1.93 -0.33
N ALA A 51 1.12 3.14 -0.86
CA ALA A 51 1.68 3.36 -2.19
C ALA A 51 3.21 3.34 -2.12
N TYR A 52 3.83 2.75 -3.12
CA TYR A 52 5.27 2.66 -3.21
C TYR A 52 5.76 2.92 -4.64
N SER A 53 6.95 3.51 -4.75
CA SER A 53 7.64 3.68 -6.03
C SER A 53 9.14 3.64 -5.83
N PHE A 54 9.89 3.36 -6.90
CA PHE A 54 11.35 3.47 -6.90
C PHE A 54 11.81 4.46 -7.96
N GLU A 55 12.69 5.37 -7.57
CA GLU A 55 13.42 6.22 -8.49
C GLU A 55 14.78 5.58 -8.81
N GLY A 56 14.77 4.73 -9.81
CA GLY A 56 15.95 4.22 -10.52
C GLY A 56 17.19 3.85 -9.73
N TRP A 57 17.51 2.58 -9.69
CA TRP A 57 18.77 2.08 -9.20
C TRP A 57 19.89 2.32 -10.20
N ARG A 58 21.00 2.89 -9.72
CA ARG A 58 22.24 2.89 -10.46
C ARG A 58 23.12 1.77 -9.90
N PHE A 59 23.32 0.72 -10.68
CA PHE A 59 24.47 -0.18 -10.43
C PHE A 59 25.75 0.50 -10.90
N GLY A 60 26.89 0.15 -10.29
CA GLY A 60 28.19 0.63 -10.70
C GLY A 60 28.34 0.63 -12.23
N GLU A 61 28.98 1.64 -12.82
CA GLU A 61 29.10 1.90 -14.27
C GLU A 61 27.84 2.43 -14.98
N GLY A 62 26.88 3.05 -14.29
CA GLY A 62 25.80 3.81 -14.93
C GLY A 62 24.65 2.98 -15.50
N ARG A 63 24.61 1.68 -15.27
CA ARG A 63 23.46 0.86 -15.61
C ARG A 63 22.27 1.18 -14.68
N VAL A 64 21.13 1.54 -15.28
CA VAL A 64 19.88 1.80 -14.55
C VAL A 64 19.04 0.54 -14.59
N GLN A 65 18.77 -0.03 -13.42
CA GLN A 65 17.78 -1.11 -13.32
C GLN A 65 16.38 -0.51 -13.42
N SER A 66 15.55 -1.07 -14.31
CA SER A 66 14.19 -0.56 -14.55
C SER A 66 13.16 -1.09 -13.56
N PHE A 67 13.49 -2.12 -12.78
CA PHE A 67 12.63 -2.73 -11.78
C PHE A 67 13.45 -3.37 -10.65
N ARG A 68 12.84 -3.52 -9.49
CA ARG A 68 13.39 -4.24 -8.34
C ARG A 68 12.32 -5.08 -7.69
N PHE A 69 12.73 -6.19 -7.12
CA PHE A 69 11.88 -7.04 -6.28
C PHE A 69 12.10 -6.69 -4.81
N ALA A 70 11.03 -6.47 -4.09
CA ALA A 70 11.06 -6.27 -2.66
C ALA A 70 10.10 -7.22 -1.96
N LYS A 71 10.53 -7.78 -0.83
CA LYS A 71 9.66 -8.52 0.08
C LYS A 71 9.00 -7.57 1.05
N VAL A 72 7.72 -7.79 1.31
CA VAL A 72 6.95 -7.01 2.26
C VAL A 72 6.61 -7.86 3.46
N LYS A 73 7.11 -7.49 4.63
CA LYS A 73 6.80 -8.12 5.91
C LYS A 73 5.89 -7.21 6.72
N VAL A 74 4.83 -7.79 7.29
CA VAL A 74 3.92 -7.07 8.18
C VAL A 74 3.95 -7.70 9.55
N GLU A 75 4.13 -6.87 10.57
CA GLU A 75 4.15 -7.26 11.98
C GLU A 75 3.14 -6.45 12.77
N SER A 76 2.27 -7.14 13.51
CA SER A 76 1.24 -6.52 14.34
C SER A 76 0.67 -7.54 15.32
N PRO A 77 0.25 -7.14 16.54
CA PRO A 77 -0.54 -8.00 17.43
C PRO A 77 -1.86 -8.45 16.80
N VAL A 78 -2.39 -7.71 15.82
CA VAL A 78 -3.62 -8.05 15.09
C VAL A 78 -3.37 -8.78 13.77
N LEU A 79 -2.16 -9.25 13.53
CA LEU A 79 -1.80 -9.98 12.30
C LEU A 79 -2.77 -11.14 11.95
N PRO A 80 -3.31 -11.93 12.88
CA PRO A 80 -4.29 -12.97 12.57
C PRO A 80 -5.60 -12.45 11.95
N TYR A 81 -5.87 -11.17 12.09
CA TYR A 81 -7.06 -10.49 11.56
C TYR A 81 -6.73 -9.54 10.38
N LEU A 82 -5.47 -9.47 10.00
CA LEU A 82 -4.99 -8.58 8.95
C LEU A 82 -4.80 -9.35 7.66
N GLN A 83 -5.35 -8.82 6.57
CA GLN A 83 -5.14 -9.36 5.24
C GLN A 83 -4.39 -8.33 4.38
N VAL A 84 -3.25 -8.74 3.85
CA VAL A 84 -2.46 -7.89 2.96
C VAL A 84 -2.69 -8.32 1.51
N ARG A 85 -2.94 -7.34 0.64
CA ARG A 85 -3.18 -7.58 -0.78
C ARG A 85 -2.37 -6.60 -1.61
N LYS A 86 -2.02 -7.00 -2.81
CA LYS A 86 -1.41 -6.16 -3.83
C LYS A 86 -2.49 -5.63 -4.78
N VAL A 87 -2.48 -4.33 -5.04
CA VAL A 87 -3.35 -3.74 -6.06
C VAL A 87 -2.69 -3.90 -7.42
N MET A 88 -3.33 -4.64 -8.29
CA MET A 88 -2.89 -4.87 -9.66
C MET A 88 -3.57 -3.90 -10.63
N ASN A 89 -2.81 -3.48 -11.63
CA ASN A 89 -3.33 -2.66 -12.70
C ASN A 89 -3.98 -3.51 -13.77
N VAL A 90 -5.23 -3.19 -14.09
CA VAL A 90 -6.02 -3.86 -15.12
C VAL A 90 -6.06 -2.98 -16.38
N PRO A 91 -5.75 -3.50 -17.58
CA PRO A 91 -5.88 -2.73 -18.80
C PRO A 91 -7.34 -2.50 -19.14
N SER A 92 -7.73 -1.25 -19.32
CA SER A 92 -9.06 -0.86 -19.79
C SER A 92 -8.98 -0.08 -21.10
N ARG A 93 -9.71 -0.55 -22.11
CA ARG A 93 -9.88 0.16 -23.40
C ARG A 93 -11.03 1.15 -23.36
N TYR A 94 -12.01 0.91 -22.49
CA TYR A 94 -13.26 1.67 -22.39
C TYR A 94 -13.46 2.10 -20.93
N ALA A 95 -12.60 2.97 -20.45
CA ALA A 95 -12.65 3.43 -19.07
C ALA A 95 -13.87 4.31 -18.77
N ALA A 96 -14.50 4.88 -19.81
CA ALA A 96 -15.64 5.78 -19.66
C ALA A 96 -16.64 5.62 -20.82
N HIS A 97 -17.92 5.64 -20.51
CA HIS A 97 -18.99 5.71 -21.51
C HIS A 97 -19.62 7.12 -21.51
N LYS A 98 -19.47 7.83 -22.65
CA LYS A 98 -19.77 9.27 -22.79
C LYS A 98 -21.18 9.72 -22.37
N LYS A 99 -22.14 8.83 -22.23
CA LYS A 99 -23.55 9.17 -21.99
C LYS A 99 -24.10 8.79 -20.62
N ASN A 100 -23.41 7.92 -19.86
CA ASN A 100 -24.04 7.26 -18.71
C ASN A 100 -23.37 7.54 -17.38
N ASP A 101 -22.28 8.30 -17.36
CA ASP A 101 -21.50 8.44 -16.15
C ASP A 101 -20.77 9.79 -16.13
N ASP A 102 -20.78 10.48 -15.01
CA ASP A 102 -20.26 11.84 -14.85
C ASP A 102 -19.09 11.94 -13.83
N ASN A 103 -18.89 10.89 -13.01
CA ASN A 103 -17.88 10.88 -11.95
C ASN A 103 -16.64 10.02 -12.29
N TYR A 104 -16.02 10.29 -13.43
CA TYR A 104 -14.80 9.59 -13.81
C TYR A 104 -13.56 10.19 -13.17
N LEU A 105 -12.72 9.34 -12.56
CA LEU A 105 -11.37 9.72 -12.15
C LEU A 105 -10.44 9.88 -13.37
N ARG A 106 -10.65 9.03 -14.40
CA ARG A 106 -9.87 9.04 -15.63
C ARG A 106 -10.73 8.50 -16.78
N ARG A 107 -10.60 9.07 -17.97
CA ARG A 107 -11.42 8.71 -19.14
C ARG A 107 -10.62 8.02 -20.26
N GLU A 108 -9.32 8.14 -20.25
CA GLU A 108 -8.43 7.63 -21.29
C GLU A 108 -8.23 6.13 -21.12
N PRO A 109 -8.09 5.37 -22.24
CA PRO A 109 -7.63 3.99 -22.18
C PRO A 109 -6.29 3.89 -21.46
N GLY A 110 -6.13 2.88 -20.61
CA GLY A 110 -4.91 2.75 -19.83
C GLY A 110 -4.95 1.64 -18.80
N LEU A 111 -4.04 1.73 -17.84
CA LEU A 111 -3.95 0.81 -16.71
C LEU A 111 -4.67 1.41 -15.49
N TYR A 112 -5.60 0.64 -14.93
CA TYR A 112 -6.44 1.04 -13.81
C TYR A 112 -6.16 0.18 -12.58
N PRO A 113 -5.86 0.76 -11.42
CA PRO A 113 -5.64 0.03 -10.18
C PRO A 113 -6.99 -0.48 -9.64
N ASP A 114 -7.28 -1.76 -9.83
CA ASP A 114 -8.60 -2.30 -9.49
C ASP A 114 -8.57 -3.71 -8.90
N LEU A 115 -7.74 -4.61 -9.39
CA LEU A 115 -7.71 -5.99 -8.93
C LEU A 115 -6.90 -6.12 -7.62
N LEU A 116 -7.51 -6.72 -6.60
CA LEU A 116 -6.85 -7.07 -5.34
C LEU A 116 -6.38 -8.52 -5.39
N GLU A 117 -5.07 -8.70 -5.45
CA GLU A 117 -4.42 -10.00 -5.45
C GLU A 117 -3.77 -10.27 -4.09
N THR A 118 -3.76 -11.53 -3.63
CA THR A 118 -3.04 -11.90 -2.42
C THR A 118 -1.58 -11.54 -2.57
N LEU A 119 -1.00 -10.88 -1.58
CA LEU A 119 0.43 -10.62 -1.54
C LEU A 119 1.14 -11.93 -1.21
N GLU A 120 1.74 -12.53 -2.22
CA GLU A 120 2.72 -13.59 -2.06
C GLU A 120 4.06 -12.96 -1.68
N ASP A 121 5.10 -13.75 -1.52
CA ASP A 121 6.38 -13.34 -0.91
C ASP A 121 7.06 -12.11 -1.51
N ASP A 122 6.74 -11.74 -2.74
CA ASP A 122 7.47 -10.69 -3.45
C ASP A 122 6.58 -9.58 -4.01
N CYS A 123 7.02 -8.34 -3.85
CA CYS A 123 6.44 -7.17 -4.47
C CYS A 123 7.37 -6.63 -5.55
N VAL A 124 6.86 -6.46 -6.77
CA VAL A 124 7.64 -5.85 -7.86
C VAL A 124 7.46 -4.35 -7.83
N VAL A 125 8.56 -3.62 -7.83
CA VAL A 125 8.56 -2.17 -7.80
C VAL A 125 9.36 -1.63 -8.99
N SER A 126 8.71 -0.82 -9.81
CA SER A 126 9.31 -0.28 -11.04
C SER A 126 9.61 1.22 -10.92
N ARG A 127 10.62 1.68 -11.64
CA ARG A 127 11.09 3.07 -11.66
C ARG A 127 10.01 4.11 -12.02
N LYS A 128 9.06 3.76 -12.88
CA LYS A 128 8.01 4.67 -13.38
C LYS A 128 6.62 4.28 -12.92
N THR A 129 6.50 3.20 -12.19
CA THR A 129 5.21 2.68 -11.79
C THR A 129 5.05 2.82 -10.29
N SER A 130 4.00 3.51 -9.89
CA SER A 130 3.52 3.41 -8.53
C SER A 130 2.83 2.06 -8.38
N GLY A 131 3.21 1.32 -7.38
CA GLY A 131 2.49 0.12 -6.95
C GLY A 131 1.77 0.43 -5.66
N THR A 132 0.77 -0.34 -5.34
CA THR A 132 0.04 -0.19 -4.10
C THR A 132 -0.12 -1.53 -3.42
N ALA A 133 0.37 -1.63 -2.18
CA ALA A 133 -0.03 -2.71 -1.29
C ALA A 133 -1.21 -2.21 -0.46
N SER A 134 -2.34 -2.88 -0.55
CA SER A 134 -3.53 -2.59 0.25
C SER A 134 -3.52 -3.49 1.48
N GLY A 135 -3.51 -2.89 2.66
CA GLY A 135 -3.75 -3.59 3.91
C GLY A 135 -5.22 -3.52 4.26
N SER A 136 -5.92 -4.64 4.32
CA SER A 136 -7.28 -4.71 4.86
C SER A 136 -7.24 -5.35 6.24
N ILE A 137 -7.78 -4.68 7.24
CA ILE A 137 -7.94 -5.25 8.56
C ILE A 137 -9.37 -5.71 8.71
N TRP A 138 -9.54 -7.02 8.82
CA TRP A 138 -10.81 -7.61 9.21
C TRP A 138 -10.86 -7.68 10.73
N SER A 139 -11.56 -6.77 11.36
CA SER A 139 -11.91 -6.96 12.73
C SER A 139 -13.06 -7.97 12.79
N SER A 140 -12.75 -9.27 12.82
CA SER A 140 -13.76 -10.22 13.28
C SER A 140 -14.16 -9.82 14.71
N GLY A 141 -15.41 -10.02 15.10
CA GLY A 141 -15.89 -9.68 16.46
C GLY A 141 -15.08 -10.27 17.64
N ARG A 142 -13.95 -10.90 17.35
CA ARG A 142 -12.96 -11.47 18.28
C ARG A 142 -11.80 -10.53 18.60
N CYS A 143 -11.55 -9.49 17.80
CA CYS A 143 -10.51 -8.51 18.11
C CYS A 143 -11.01 -7.62 19.26
N ALA A 144 -10.23 -7.51 20.33
CA ALA A 144 -10.56 -6.65 21.45
C ALA A 144 -10.47 -5.15 21.05
N PRO A 145 -11.26 -4.26 21.68
CA PRO A 145 -11.06 -2.82 21.53
C PRO A 145 -9.67 -2.42 22.02
N GLY A 146 -9.05 -1.51 21.29
CA GLY A 146 -7.68 -1.03 21.60
C GLY A 146 -7.00 -0.44 20.39
N THR A 147 -5.82 0.14 20.60
CA THR A 147 -4.95 0.65 19.55
C THR A 147 -3.79 -0.31 19.36
N TYR A 148 -3.56 -0.72 18.12
CA TYR A 148 -2.61 -1.75 17.75
C TYR A 148 -1.59 -1.20 16.76
N PRO A 149 -0.29 -1.34 17.04
CA PRO A 149 0.75 -0.97 16.08
C PRO A 149 0.76 -1.93 14.90
N VAL A 150 1.02 -1.37 13.72
CA VAL A 150 1.27 -2.11 12.47
C VAL A 150 2.60 -1.63 11.90
N CYS A 151 3.57 -2.52 11.79
CA CYS A 151 4.86 -2.25 11.17
C CYS A 151 4.93 -2.98 9.83
N ILE A 152 5.28 -2.26 8.77
CA ILE A 152 5.40 -2.79 7.41
C ILE A 152 6.83 -2.53 6.96
N THR A 153 7.60 -3.59 6.71
CA THR A 153 9.01 -3.53 6.33
C THR A 153 9.17 -3.99 4.87
N PHE A 154 9.88 -3.19 4.09
CA PHE A 154 10.32 -3.54 2.74
C PHE A 154 11.77 -3.99 2.80
N THR A 155 12.06 -5.19 2.30
CA THR A 155 13.41 -5.74 2.22
C THR A 155 13.75 -6.08 0.77
N ASP A 156 15.04 -6.00 0.42
CA ASP A 156 15.50 -6.42 -0.90
C ASP A 156 15.30 -7.92 -1.07
N ALA A 157 14.61 -8.33 -2.12
CA ALA A 157 14.40 -9.74 -2.44
C ALA A 157 15.57 -10.36 -3.23
N GLN A 158 16.48 -9.56 -3.74
CA GLN A 158 17.63 -10.03 -4.55
C GLN A 158 18.86 -10.38 -3.72
N GLU A 159 18.94 -9.92 -2.49
CA GLU A 159 20.05 -10.19 -1.58
C GLU A 159 19.66 -11.28 -0.57
N ALA A 160 20.58 -12.22 -0.32
CA ALA A 160 20.34 -13.35 0.57
C ALA A 160 20.00 -12.92 2.01
N ASP A 161 20.61 -11.84 2.49
CA ASP A 161 20.40 -11.27 3.83
C ASP A 161 19.39 -10.11 3.84
N GLY A 162 18.72 -9.85 2.73
CA GLY A 162 17.60 -8.93 2.56
C GLY A 162 17.80 -7.57 3.24
N GLN A 163 18.56 -6.66 2.63
CA GLN A 163 18.71 -5.30 3.17
C GLN A 163 17.34 -4.64 3.36
N THR A 164 17.09 -4.08 4.53
CA THR A 164 15.88 -3.27 4.76
C THR A 164 15.95 -1.99 3.93
N LEU A 165 14.94 -1.79 3.09
CA LEU A 165 14.85 -0.64 2.21
C LEU A 165 14.05 0.49 2.85
N ALA A 166 12.98 0.15 3.54
CA ALA A 166 12.14 1.11 4.23
C ALA A 166 11.25 0.42 5.27
N CYS A 167 10.78 1.20 6.23
CA CYS A 167 9.84 0.77 7.24
C CYS A 167 8.72 1.81 7.40
N VAL A 168 7.49 1.34 7.56
CA VAL A 168 6.31 2.16 7.86
C VAL A 168 5.70 1.69 9.16
N GLU A 169 5.56 2.60 10.11
CA GLU A 169 4.85 2.38 11.37
C GLU A 169 3.54 3.16 11.35
N THR A 170 2.44 2.47 11.59
CA THR A 170 1.10 3.05 11.70
C THR A 170 0.34 2.38 12.84
N GLU A 171 -0.84 2.89 13.15
CA GLU A 171 -1.70 2.32 14.20
C GLU A 171 -3.11 2.10 13.67
N VAL A 172 -3.72 1.04 14.16
CA VAL A 172 -5.14 0.74 13.93
C VAL A 172 -5.86 0.74 15.26
N THR A 173 -6.92 1.50 15.37
CA THR A 173 -7.75 1.58 16.56
C THR A 173 -9.07 0.85 16.35
N ILE A 174 -9.33 -0.15 17.18
CA ILE A 174 -10.61 -0.84 17.25
C ILE A 174 -11.43 -0.21 18.37
N LEU A 175 -12.53 0.41 18.01
CA LEU A 175 -13.42 1.07 18.93
C LEU A 175 -14.46 0.07 19.49
N ALA A 176 -14.75 0.18 20.78
CA ALA A 176 -15.90 -0.52 21.34
C ALA A 176 -17.19 0.12 20.78
N PRO A 177 -18.21 -0.67 20.40
CA PRO A 177 -19.51 -0.10 20.11
C PRO A 177 -19.99 0.62 21.37
N LYS A 178 -20.46 1.86 21.24
CA LYS A 178 -21.22 2.50 22.30
C LYS A 178 -22.57 1.80 22.37
N LEU A 179 -22.80 1.10 23.44
CA LEU A 179 -24.12 0.61 23.81
C LEU A 179 -25.03 1.78 24.20
#